data_41db05617b96c5fe146168f7493f5fec
#
_entry.id   41db05617b96c5fe146168f7493f5fec
#
_cell.length_a   1.000
_cell.length_b   1.000
_cell.length_c   1.000
_cell.angle_alpha   90.00
_cell.angle_beta   90.00
_cell.angle_gamma   90.00
#
_symmetry.space_group_name_H-M   'P 1'
#
loop_
_entity.id
_entity.type
_entity.pdbx_description
1 polymer ?
#
loop_
_entity_poly.entity_id
_entity_poly.type
_entity_poly.pdbx_seq_one_letter_code
_entity_poly.pdbx_strand_id
1 'polypeptide(L)'
;MKIDQESPKPSLAPLPPFSLSIVDIEQVVIRSRLILTILISLNKAHAQAIEEDLNAQAKVLNLDIAVAFSEQESESIAVKSGLTHVVLLSQDLKPSALAGLATAIASAGGNIERIQRTASYPVTAIELLVSAVPTPVLKAELASIAAELNVDIAVSPGGLMRWAKKLVIMDVDSTLIAQEVIELLGAKAGAQAQIHAITERAMAGELDFEASLRERVSLLEGLPLTAIEEVRNEISLTPGARTLVKTLQKLGHTVAVVSGGFIDVIEPLLSSLEIRHYRANTLESKDGFLTGGLVGPIIDRAAKAEALRDFAALEKVEIEQTVAIGDGANDLDMITLAGLGIAFNAKPAVRAVADSALSVPYLDSVLYLLGISRENIEDSGESFRK
;
A
#
# COMPACT_ATOMS: atom_id res chain seq x y z
N MET A 1 -8.84 -26.00 -7.46
CA MET A 1 -8.79 -26.82 -8.69
C MET A 1 -7.88 -28.00 -8.40
N LYS A 2 -8.41 -29.21 -8.32
CA LYS A 2 -7.61 -30.41 -8.03
C LYS A 2 -6.63 -30.62 -9.17
N ILE A 3 -5.36 -30.57 -8.86
CA ILE A 3 -4.32 -31.05 -9.78
C ILE A 3 -4.45 -32.57 -9.77
N ASP A 4 -4.77 -33.17 -10.91
CA ASP A 4 -4.82 -34.61 -11.07
C ASP A 4 -3.47 -35.20 -10.67
N GLN A 5 -3.49 -36.15 -9.74
CA GLN A 5 -2.30 -36.77 -9.15
C GLN A 5 -1.58 -37.77 -10.09
N GLU A 6 -1.89 -37.80 -11.38
CA GLU A 6 -1.31 -38.71 -12.37
C GLU A 6 -0.36 -38.04 -13.38
N SER A 7 0.00 -36.79 -13.21
CA SER A 7 1.14 -36.26 -13.97
C SER A 7 2.43 -36.88 -13.44
N PRO A 8 3.29 -37.45 -14.31
CA PRO A 8 4.55 -38.02 -13.83
C PRO A 8 5.31 -36.95 -13.05
N LYS A 9 5.60 -37.23 -11.79
CA LYS A 9 6.52 -36.39 -11.00
C LYS A 9 7.77 -36.23 -11.83
N PRO A 10 8.28 -35.03 -12.12
CA PRO A 10 9.56 -34.89 -12.74
C PRO A 10 10.60 -35.52 -11.81
N SER A 11 10.97 -36.74 -12.09
CA SER A 11 12.11 -37.37 -11.46
C SER A 11 13.33 -36.68 -12.06
N LEU A 12 13.99 -35.85 -11.28
CA LEU A 12 15.36 -35.50 -11.52
C LEU A 12 16.14 -36.83 -11.41
N ALA A 13 16.15 -37.59 -12.51
CA ALA A 13 17.02 -38.77 -12.59
C ALA A 13 18.46 -38.27 -12.32
N PRO A 14 19.23 -39.00 -11.50
CA PRO A 14 20.58 -38.58 -11.18
C PRO A 14 21.34 -38.41 -12.50
N LEU A 15 21.75 -37.18 -12.80
CA LEU A 15 22.75 -36.93 -13.82
C LEU A 15 23.96 -37.82 -13.52
N PRO A 16 24.57 -38.44 -14.53
CA PRO A 16 25.76 -39.27 -14.30
C PRO A 16 26.83 -38.48 -13.53
N PRO A 17 27.89 -39.14 -13.03
CA PRO A 17 28.79 -38.57 -12.03
C PRO A 17 29.69 -37.45 -12.55
N PHE A 18 29.09 -36.44 -13.15
CA PHE A 18 29.77 -35.19 -13.46
C PHE A 18 29.88 -34.38 -12.15
N SER A 19 31.08 -33.83 -11.92
CA SER A 19 31.30 -32.88 -10.84
C SER A 19 30.59 -31.56 -11.21
N LEU A 20 29.30 -31.47 -10.89
CA LEU A 20 28.52 -30.25 -11.05
C LEU A 20 27.95 -29.84 -9.69
N SER A 21 27.74 -28.53 -9.50
CA SER A 21 27.07 -27.99 -8.34
C SER A 21 25.94 -27.08 -8.79
N ILE A 22 24.82 -27.15 -8.10
CA ILE A 22 23.73 -26.20 -8.27
C ILE A 22 24.14 -24.90 -7.56
N VAL A 23 24.20 -23.82 -8.32
CA VAL A 23 24.54 -22.48 -7.83
C VAL A 23 23.25 -21.75 -7.43
N ASP A 24 22.19 -21.87 -8.26
CA ASP A 24 20.89 -21.25 -8.02
C ASP A 24 19.77 -22.05 -8.70
N ILE A 25 18.57 -21.95 -8.16
CA ILE A 25 17.36 -22.59 -8.70
C ILE A 25 16.16 -21.72 -8.45
N GLU A 26 15.40 -21.44 -9.50
CA GLU A 26 14.14 -20.69 -9.39
C GLU A 26 13.05 -21.41 -10.18
N GLN A 27 11.87 -21.55 -9.57
CA GLN A 27 10.70 -22.12 -10.20
C GLN A 27 9.52 -21.16 -10.09
N VAL A 28 8.86 -20.94 -11.21
CA VAL A 28 7.64 -20.12 -11.25
C VAL A 28 6.56 -20.82 -12.06
N VAL A 29 5.29 -20.68 -11.61
CA VAL A 29 4.13 -21.17 -12.34
C VAL A 29 3.34 -19.98 -12.88
N ILE A 30 3.28 -19.86 -14.21
CA ILE A 30 2.53 -18.80 -14.88
C ILE A 30 1.37 -19.44 -15.64
N ARG A 31 0.11 -19.19 -15.22
CA ARG A 31 -1.11 -19.72 -15.89
C ARG A 31 -1.01 -21.21 -16.24
N SER A 32 -0.69 -22.04 -15.26
CA SER A 32 -0.52 -23.49 -15.39
C SER A 32 0.70 -23.94 -16.22
N ARG A 33 1.59 -23.05 -16.57
CA ARG A 33 2.90 -23.38 -17.13
C ARG A 33 3.97 -23.25 -16.07
N LEU A 34 4.72 -24.32 -15.87
CA LEU A 34 5.87 -24.34 -14.97
C LEU A 34 7.12 -23.94 -15.76
N ILE A 35 7.84 -22.96 -15.23
CA ILE A 35 9.15 -22.54 -15.70
C ILE A 35 10.12 -22.83 -14.58
N LEU A 36 11.19 -23.60 -14.87
CA LEU A 36 12.25 -23.92 -13.94
C LEU A 36 13.56 -23.44 -14.54
N THR A 37 14.27 -22.58 -13.83
CA THR A 37 15.61 -22.12 -14.19
C THR A 37 16.60 -22.68 -13.18
N ILE A 38 17.66 -23.30 -13.65
CA ILE A 38 18.72 -23.85 -12.81
C ILE A 38 20.05 -23.31 -13.30
N LEU A 39 20.79 -22.66 -12.42
CA LEU A 39 22.17 -22.25 -12.66
C LEU A 39 23.09 -23.31 -12.06
N ILE A 40 23.91 -23.91 -12.90
CA ILE A 40 24.87 -24.92 -12.46
C ILE A 40 26.31 -24.49 -12.77
N SER A 41 27.21 -24.80 -11.86
CA SER A 41 28.67 -24.73 -12.12
C SER A 41 29.17 -26.11 -12.52
N LEU A 42 29.92 -26.16 -13.62
CA LEU A 42 30.44 -27.40 -14.16
C LEU A 42 31.83 -27.20 -14.78
N ASN A 43 32.57 -28.30 -14.97
CA ASN A 43 33.81 -28.27 -15.71
C ASN A 43 33.52 -28.10 -17.22
N LYS A 44 34.18 -27.14 -17.86
CA LYS A 44 34.04 -26.84 -19.30
C LYS A 44 34.14 -28.10 -20.19
N ALA A 45 34.96 -29.08 -19.83
CA ALA A 45 35.11 -30.33 -20.57
C ALA A 45 33.81 -31.17 -20.64
N HIS A 46 32.87 -30.94 -19.75
CA HIS A 46 31.60 -31.70 -19.68
C HIS A 46 30.42 -30.94 -20.28
N ALA A 47 30.56 -29.69 -20.67
CA ALA A 47 29.47 -28.83 -21.12
C ALA A 47 28.65 -29.45 -22.26
N GLN A 48 29.32 -29.89 -23.33
CA GLN A 48 28.64 -30.49 -24.50
C GLN A 48 27.91 -31.79 -24.14
N ALA A 49 28.52 -32.67 -23.34
CA ALA A 49 27.89 -33.92 -22.96
C ALA A 49 26.64 -33.71 -22.10
N ILE A 50 26.70 -32.73 -21.20
CA ILE A 50 25.54 -32.36 -20.37
C ILE A 50 24.43 -31.77 -21.23
N GLU A 51 24.72 -30.90 -22.19
CA GLU A 51 23.72 -30.34 -23.11
C GLU A 51 23.05 -31.43 -23.95
N GLU A 52 23.84 -32.40 -24.48
CA GLU A 52 23.30 -33.53 -25.23
C GLU A 52 22.37 -34.40 -24.37
N ASP A 53 22.78 -34.72 -23.15
CA ASP A 53 21.94 -35.51 -22.19
C ASP A 53 20.66 -34.77 -21.81
N LEU A 54 20.74 -33.48 -21.50
CA LEU A 54 19.56 -32.68 -21.17
C LEU A 54 18.60 -32.62 -22.34
N ASN A 55 19.05 -32.40 -23.55
CA ASN A 55 18.23 -32.37 -24.75
C ASN A 55 17.58 -33.74 -25.04
N ALA A 56 18.33 -34.84 -24.80
CA ALA A 56 17.78 -36.18 -24.95
C ALA A 56 16.65 -36.46 -23.94
N GLN A 57 16.86 -36.12 -22.66
CA GLN A 57 15.86 -36.27 -21.63
C GLN A 57 14.63 -35.37 -21.85
N ALA A 58 14.84 -34.13 -22.30
CA ALA A 58 13.76 -33.20 -22.61
C ALA A 58 12.81 -33.77 -23.68
N LYS A 59 13.37 -34.40 -24.73
CA LYS A 59 12.58 -35.10 -25.77
C LYS A 59 11.73 -36.25 -25.19
N VAL A 60 12.33 -37.04 -24.31
CA VAL A 60 11.61 -38.19 -23.68
C VAL A 60 10.49 -37.69 -22.79
N LEU A 61 10.69 -36.58 -22.06
CA LEU A 61 9.74 -36.02 -21.14
C LEU A 61 8.77 -35.00 -21.78
N ASN A 62 8.92 -34.74 -23.07
CA ASN A 62 8.16 -33.71 -23.81
C ASN A 62 8.24 -32.33 -23.14
N LEU A 63 9.46 -31.89 -22.81
CA LEU A 63 9.77 -30.60 -22.20
C LEU A 63 10.49 -29.72 -23.21
N ASP A 64 10.20 -28.42 -23.16
CA ASP A 64 11.02 -27.41 -23.82
C ASP A 64 12.19 -27.05 -22.89
N ILE A 65 13.43 -27.12 -23.39
CA ILE A 65 14.63 -26.75 -22.67
C ILE A 65 15.48 -25.79 -23.49
N ALA A 66 16.02 -24.77 -22.81
CA ALA A 66 17.07 -23.91 -23.36
C ALA A 66 18.29 -23.98 -22.46
N VAL A 67 19.45 -24.24 -23.07
CA VAL A 67 20.72 -24.32 -22.37
C VAL A 67 21.63 -23.19 -22.87
N ALA A 68 22.30 -22.50 -21.96
CA ALA A 68 23.26 -21.45 -22.25
C ALA A 68 24.49 -21.62 -21.37
N PHE A 69 25.69 -21.48 -21.95
CA PHE A 69 26.96 -21.53 -21.22
C PHE A 69 27.59 -20.16 -21.20
N SER A 70 28.19 -19.79 -20.07
CA SER A 70 29.07 -18.62 -19.95
C SER A 70 30.39 -19.01 -19.35
N GLU A 71 31.49 -18.34 -19.76
CA GLU A 71 32.82 -18.56 -19.20
C GLU A 71 33.09 -17.61 -18.00
N GLN A 72 32.10 -16.86 -17.55
CA GLN A 72 32.25 -16.05 -16.36
C GLN A 72 32.42 -16.97 -15.15
N GLU A 73 33.59 -16.87 -14.49
CA GLU A 73 33.68 -17.35 -13.11
C GLU A 73 32.51 -16.80 -12.35
N SER A 74 31.83 -17.66 -11.60
CA SER A 74 30.78 -17.20 -10.71
C SER A 74 31.40 -16.17 -9.76
N GLU A 75 31.33 -14.90 -10.12
CA GLU A 75 31.55 -13.85 -9.13
C GLU A 75 30.72 -14.25 -7.93
N SER A 76 31.38 -14.41 -6.79
CA SER A 76 30.70 -14.72 -5.53
C SER A 76 29.45 -13.86 -5.52
N ILE A 77 28.27 -14.47 -5.28
CA ILE A 77 27.00 -13.74 -5.22
C ILE A 77 27.21 -12.66 -4.17
N ALA A 78 27.74 -11.52 -4.62
CA ALA A 78 27.90 -10.36 -3.77
C ALA A 78 26.49 -10.03 -3.33
N VAL A 79 26.23 -10.14 -2.04
CA VAL A 79 24.93 -9.75 -1.47
C VAL A 79 24.67 -8.34 -1.98
N LYS A 80 23.78 -8.20 -2.96
CA LYS A 80 23.40 -6.91 -3.53
C LYS A 80 22.78 -6.10 -2.42
N SER A 81 23.55 -5.19 -1.83
CA SER A 81 23.06 -4.25 -0.82
C SER A 81 22.34 -3.08 -1.50
N GLY A 82 21.42 -2.45 -0.79
CA GLY A 82 20.73 -1.25 -1.29
C GLY A 82 19.66 -1.53 -2.35
N LEU A 83 19.03 -2.70 -2.29
CA LEU A 83 17.88 -3.01 -3.14
C LEU A 83 16.71 -2.07 -2.85
N THR A 84 16.01 -1.67 -3.90
CA THR A 84 14.85 -0.80 -3.85
C THR A 84 13.63 -1.55 -4.41
N HIS A 85 12.51 -1.51 -3.71
CA HIS A 85 11.24 -2.01 -4.20
C HIS A 85 10.48 -0.89 -4.90
N VAL A 86 10.06 -1.17 -6.12
CA VAL A 86 9.17 -0.30 -6.90
C VAL A 86 7.86 -1.05 -7.11
N VAL A 87 6.77 -0.50 -6.60
CA VAL A 87 5.42 -1.06 -6.77
C VAL A 87 4.64 -0.20 -7.74
N LEU A 88 4.20 -0.80 -8.83
CA LEU A 88 3.37 -0.20 -9.86
C LEU A 88 1.93 -0.68 -9.67
N LEU A 89 0.98 0.25 -9.56
CA LEU A 89 -0.44 -0.07 -9.44
C LEU A 89 -1.26 0.63 -10.54
N SER A 90 -2.22 -0.09 -11.11
CA SER A 90 -3.20 0.46 -12.05
C SER A 90 -4.43 -0.42 -12.10
N GLN A 91 -5.59 0.17 -12.37
CA GLN A 91 -6.81 -0.59 -12.67
C GLN A 91 -6.74 -1.27 -14.05
N ASP A 92 -6.09 -0.61 -15.01
CA ASP A 92 -5.88 -1.10 -16.38
C ASP A 92 -4.41 -0.90 -16.77
N LEU A 93 -3.57 -1.85 -16.37
CA LEU A 93 -2.14 -1.76 -16.62
C LEU A 93 -1.82 -2.08 -18.08
N LYS A 94 -1.38 -1.06 -18.80
CA LYS A 94 -0.96 -1.18 -20.19
C LYS A 94 0.51 -1.62 -20.30
N PRO A 95 0.87 -2.44 -21.28
CA PRO A 95 2.28 -2.83 -21.51
C PRO A 95 3.23 -1.64 -21.68
N SER A 96 2.75 -0.53 -22.27
CA SER A 96 3.51 0.70 -22.43
C SER A 96 3.92 1.34 -21.08
N ALA A 97 3.09 1.23 -20.06
CA ALA A 97 3.41 1.75 -18.74
C ALA A 97 4.57 0.96 -18.09
N LEU A 98 4.54 -0.36 -18.19
CA LEU A 98 5.64 -1.19 -17.70
C LEU A 98 6.93 -0.94 -18.48
N ALA A 99 6.84 -0.78 -19.81
CA ALA A 99 7.98 -0.47 -20.65
C ALA A 99 8.57 0.92 -20.31
N GLY A 100 7.72 1.93 -20.13
CA GLY A 100 8.14 3.28 -19.72
C GLY A 100 8.83 3.26 -18.35
N LEU A 101 8.27 2.54 -17.39
CA LEU A 101 8.88 2.34 -16.07
C LEU A 101 10.26 1.69 -16.17
N ALA A 102 10.38 0.60 -16.94
CA ALA A 102 11.66 -0.09 -17.11
C ALA A 102 12.71 0.80 -17.79
N THR A 103 12.30 1.61 -18.78
CA THR A 103 13.18 2.59 -19.43
C THR A 103 13.67 3.65 -18.45
N ALA A 104 12.79 4.18 -17.60
CA ALA A 104 13.18 5.19 -16.61
C ALA A 104 14.13 4.61 -15.54
N ILE A 105 13.89 3.39 -15.08
CA ILE A 105 14.80 2.69 -14.16
C ILE A 105 16.19 2.53 -14.81
N ALA A 106 16.25 2.08 -16.04
CA ALA A 106 17.51 1.91 -16.77
C ALA A 106 18.22 3.25 -17.00
N SER A 107 17.48 4.33 -17.34
CA SER A 107 18.04 5.67 -17.51
C SER A 107 18.62 6.25 -16.22
N ALA A 108 18.03 5.91 -15.07
CA ALA A 108 18.56 6.25 -13.74
C ALA A 108 19.79 5.39 -13.34
N GLY A 109 20.22 4.44 -14.18
CA GLY A 109 21.31 3.53 -13.90
C GLY A 109 20.93 2.31 -13.08
N GLY A 110 19.63 2.07 -12.87
CA GLY A 110 19.11 0.94 -12.12
C GLY A 110 19.06 -0.34 -12.96
N ASN A 111 19.19 -1.48 -12.29
CA ASN A 111 18.97 -2.80 -12.86
C ASN A 111 17.78 -3.48 -12.22
N ILE A 112 16.88 -4.05 -13.02
CA ILE A 112 15.72 -4.79 -12.54
C ILE A 112 16.13 -6.24 -12.26
N GLU A 113 16.14 -6.63 -11.00
CA GLU A 113 16.54 -7.97 -10.55
C GLU A 113 15.40 -8.98 -10.61
N ARG A 114 14.17 -8.49 -10.30
CA ARG A 114 12.97 -9.33 -10.28
C ARG A 114 11.73 -8.50 -10.60
N ILE A 115 10.79 -9.12 -11.29
CA ILE A 115 9.44 -8.59 -11.50
C ILE A 115 8.45 -9.64 -11.01
N GLN A 116 7.56 -9.24 -10.13
CA GLN A 116 6.53 -10.12 -9.59
C GLN A 116 5.18 -9.41 -9.58
N ARG A 117 4.13 -10.10 -10.03
CA ARG A 117 2.76 -9.61 -9.89
C ARG A 117 2.26 -9.94 -8.48
N THR A 118 1.89 -8.93 -7.71
CA THR A 118 1.38 -9.05 -6.34
C THR A 118 -0.14 -9.00 -6.27
N ALA A 119 -0.81 -8.46 -7.31
CA ALA A 119 -2.26 -8.51 -7.44
C ALA A 119 -2.68 -8.49 -8.92
N SER A 120 -3.86 -9.07 -9.20
CA SER A 120 -4.48 -9.05 -10.54
C SER A 120 -5.90 -8.48 -10.55
N TYR A 121 -6.48 -8.25 -9.38
CA TYR A 121 -7.82 -7.71 -9.18
C TYR A 121 -7.99 -7.22 -7.73
N PRO A 122 -8.74 -6.14 -7.45
CA PRO A 122 -9.43 -5.24 -8.40
C PRO A 122 -8.47 -4.31 -9.14
N VAL A 123 -7.22 -4.24 -8.73
CA VAL A 123 -6.12 -3.54 -9.37
C VAL A 123 -5.05 -4.53 -9.79
N THR A 124 -4.31 -4.21 -10.85
CA THR A 124 -3.07 -4.91 -11.15
C THR A 124 -1.96 -4.23 -10.37
N ALA A 125 -1.26 -5.00 -9.53
CA ALA A 125 -0.08 -4.56 -8.81
C ALA A 125 1.12 -5.41 -9.24
N ILE A 126 2.20 -4.73 -9.65
CA ILE A 126 3.48 -5.35 -10.03
C ILE A 126 4.58 -4.77 -9.17
N GLU A 127 5.36 -5.62 -8.57
CA GLU A 127 6.54 -5.25 -7.81
C GLU A 127 7.80 -5.55 -8.63
N LEU A 128 8.68 -4.57 -8.69
CA LEU A 128 10.02 -4.69 -9.25
C LEU A 128 11.04 -4.54 -8.12
N LEU A 129 12.02 -5.41 -8.11
CA LEU A 129 13.20 -5.30 -7.25
C LEU A 129 14.33 -4.70 -8.07
N VAL A 130 14.84 -3.56 -7.64
CA VAL A 130 15.83 -2.77 -8.41
C VAL A 130 17.11 -2.61 -7.62
N SER A 131 18.25 -2.78 -8.30
CA SER A 131 19.60 -2.56 -7.76
C SER A 131 20.32 -1.43 -8.50
N ALA A 132 21.55 -1.14 -8.10
CA ALA A 132 22.51 -0.24 -8.72
C ALA A 132 22.15 1.26 -8.72
N VAL A 133 21.01 1.66 -8.14
CA VAL A 133 20.59 3.06 -8.01
C VAL A 133 20.12 3.36 -6.58
N PRO A 134 20.53 4.49 -5.98
CA PRO A 134 20.04 4.89 -4.65
C PRO A 134 18.51 5.13 -4.65
N THR A 135 17.81 4.65 -3.62
CA THR A 135 16.36 4.79 -3.49
C THR A 135 15.85 6.23 -3.65
N PRO A 136 16.49 7.27 -3.07
CA PRO A 136 16.01 8.65 -3.24
C PRO A 136 16.10 9.15 -4.69
N VAL A 137 17.13 8.75 -5.42
CA VAL A 137 17.31 9.11 -6.84
C VAL A 137 16.22 8.46 -7.67
N LEU A 138 16.03 7.14 -7.49
CA LEU A 138 14.98 6.40 -8.18
C LEU A 138 13.57 6.93 -7.87
N LYS A 139 13.30 7.27 -6.61
CA LYS A 139 12.03 7.88 -6.18
C LYS A 139 11.75 9.17 -6.93
N ALA A 140 12.71 10.09 -7.01
CA ALA A 140 12.55 11.36 -7.69
C ALA A 140 12.29 11.18 -9.21
N GLU A 141 13.02 10.28 -9.85
CA GLU A 141 12.88 9.99 -11.28
C GLU A 141 11.50 9.38 -11.59
N LEU A 142 11.09 8.37 -10.82
CA LEU A 142 9.83 7.66 -11.07
C LEU A 142 8.60 8.51 -10.71
N ALA A 143 8.70 9.42 -9.75
CA ALA A 143 7.61 10.36 -9.44
C ALA A 143 7.28 11.27 -10.64
N SER A 144 8.27 11.66 -11.44
CA SER A 144 8.08 12.54 -12.60
C SER A 144 7.27 11.87 -13.70
N ILE A 145 7.39 10.56 -13.88
CA ILE A 145 6.76 9.82 -14.98
C ILE A 145 5.43 9.15 -14.59
N ALA A 146 5.12 9.04 -13.31
CA ALA A 146 3.91 8.36 -12.83
C ALA A 146 2.63 8.95 -13.46
N ALA A 147 2.54 10.28 -13.54
CA ALA A 147 1.41 10.96 -14.15
C ALA A 147 1.32 10.73 -15.67
N GLU A 148 2.46 10.74 -16.37
CA GLU A 148 2.52 10.50 -17.81
C GLU A 148 2.09 9.08 -18.16
N LEU A 149 2.50 8.11 -17.34
CA LEU A 149 2.16 6.71 -17.53
C LEU A 149 0.73 6.38 -17.05
N ASN A 150 0.07 7.31 -16.34
CA ASN A 150 -1.25 7.15 -15.73
C ASN A 150 -1.30 5.91 -14.81
N VAL A 151 -0.33 5.81 -13.92
CA VAL A 151 -0.17 4.74 -12.93
C VAL A 151 0.24 5.32 -11.59
N ASP A 152 -0.03 4.58 -10.52
CA ASP A 152 0.54 4.87 -9.21
C ASP A 152 1.87 4.13 -9.07
N ILE A 153 2.91 4.82 -8.62
CA ILE A 153 4.24 4.26 -8.40
C ILE A 153 4.63 4.55 -6.95
N ALA A 154 5.01 3.50 -6.24
CA ALA A 154 5.57 3.58 -4.90
C ALA A 154 7.01 3.08 -4.92
N VAL A 155 7.92 3.81 -4.27
CA VAL A 155 9.33 3.47 -4.18
C VAL A 155 9.73 3.40 -2.72
N SER A 156 10.23 2.27 -2.28
CA SER A 156 10.64 2.05 -0.89
C SER A 156 11.98 1.31 -0.81
N PRO A 157 12.82 1.60 0.20
CA PRO A 157 14.04 0.84 0.40
C PRO A 157 13.73 -0.61 0.73
N GLY A 158 14.57 -1.51 0.27
CA GLY A 158 14.53 -2.93 0.62
C GLY A 158 15.11 -3.20 2.00
N GLY A 159 15.22 -4.50 2.32
CA GLY A 159 15.74 -4.97 3.58
C GLY A 159 14.68 -5.14 4.67
N LEU A 160 15.13 -5.46 5.87
CA LEU A 160 14.25 -5.82 7.01
C LEU A 160 13.30 -4.71 7.43
N MET A 161 13.68 -3.44 7.23
CA MET A 161 12.85 -2.28 7.61
C MET A 161 11.54 -2.20 6.85
N ARG A 162 11.45 -2.76 5.64
CA ARG A 162 10.18 -2.86 4.92
C ARG A 162 9.14 -3.70 5.68
N TRP A 163 9.60 -4.80 6.28
CA TRP A 163 8.77 -5.73 7.05
C TRP A 163 8.58 -5.32 8.51
N ALA A 164 9.33 -4.30 8.95
CA ALA A 164 9.32 -3.85 10.34
C ALA A 164 8.18 -2.88 10.67
N LYS A 165 7.26 -2.59 9.74
CA LYS A 165 6.12 -1.71 10.00
C LYS A 165 5.22 -2.35 11.04
N LYS A 166 4.81 -1.57 12.05
CA LYS A 166 4.09 -2.04 13.25
C LYS A 166 2.84 -1.24 13.54
N LEU A 167 2.83 0.06 13.24
CA LEU A 167 1.73 0.97 13.48
C LEU A 167 1.29 1.58 12.16
N VAL A 168 0.01 1.44 11.83
CA VAL A 168 -0.63 2.11 10.69
C VAL A 168 -1.66 3.09 11.23
N ILE A 169 -1.44 4.38 11.01
CA ILE A 169 -2.38 5.45 11.36
C ILE A 169 -3.00 6.02 10.09
N MET A 170 -4.29 6.31 10.13
CA MET A 170 -4.98 6.86 8.96
C MET A 170 -5.98 7.94 9.35
N ASP A 171 -6.25 8.85 8.42
CA ASP A 171 -7.40 9.75 8.49
C ASP A 171 -8.71 8.97 8.35
N VAL A 172 -9.80 9.60 8.68
CA VAL A 172 -11.14 8.98 8.61
C VAL A 172 -11.93 9.49 7.42
N ASP A 173 -12.22 10.79 7.39
CA ASP A 173 -13.03 11.40 6.32
C ASP A 173 -12.30 11.28 4.98
N SER A 174 -13.00 10.87 3.92
CA SER A 174 -12.44 10.64 2.58
C SER A 174 -11.26 9.62 2.52
N THR A 175 -10.89 9.00 3.63
CA THR A 175 -9.83 7.97 3.72
C THR A 175 -10.38 6.64 4.24
N LEU A 176 -10.67 6.48 5.54
CA LEU A 176 -11.28 5.24 6.08
C LEU A 176 -12.75 5.09 5.65
N ILE A 177 -13.47 6.20 5.61
CA ILE A 177 -14.84 6.31 5.09
C ILE A 177 -14.86 7.12 3.81
N ALA A 178 -15.89 6.89 2.99
CA ALA A 178 -16.00 7.55 1.69
C ALA A 178 -16.54 8.99 1.77
N GLN A 179 -17.11 9.39 2.91
CA GLN A 179 -17.80 10.66 3.10
C GLN A 179 -17.01 11.64 3.98
N GLU A 180 -17.43 12.90 3.92
CA GLU A 180 -17.06 13.98 4.84
C GLU A 180 -18.16 14.14 5.90
N VAL A 181 -17.89 13.80 7.16
CA VAL A 181 -18.90 13.79 8.23
C VAL A 181 -19.53 15.17 8.44
N ILE A 182 -18.74 16.24 8.38
CA ILE A 182 -19.25 17.63 8.56
C ILE A 182 -20.25 18.01 7.47
N GLU A 183 -20.09 17.51 6.24
CA GLU A 183 -21.03 17.79 5.15
C GLU A 183 -22.36 17.06 5.36
N LEU A 184 -22.31 15.82 5.84
CA LEU A 184 -23.53 15.05 6.15
C LEU A 184 -24.33 15.72 7.29
N LEU A 185 -23.65 16.12 8.37
CA LEU A 185 -24.29 16.86 9.47
C LEU A 185 -24.84 18.20 8.98
N GLY A 186 -24.11 18.90 8.14
CA GLY A 186 -24.54 20.14 7.52
C GLY A 186 -25.81 20.00 6.67
N ALA A 187 -25.92 18.88 5.94
CA ALA A 187 -27.14 18.56 5.19
C ALA A 187 -28.36 18.38 6.12
N LYS A 188 -28.18 17.70 7.27
CA LYS A 188 -29.22 17.56 8.30
C LYS A 188 -29.60 18.88 8.95
N ALA A 189 -28.65 19.80 9.10
CA ALA A 189 -28.90 21.15 9.62
C ALA A 189 -29.46 22.12 8.57
N GLY A 190 -29.58 21.71 7.29
CA GLY A 190 -29.97 22.61 6.19
C GLY A 190 -28.89 23.67 5.85
N ALA A 191 -27.65 23.46 6.28
CA ALA A 191 -26.52 24.39 6.16
C ALA A 191 -25.45 23.93 5.18
N GLN A 192 -25.71 22.93 4.34
CA GLN A 192 -24.71 22.32 3.43
C GLN A 192 -24.01 23.37 2.55
N ALA A 193 -24.76 24.29 1.95
CA ALA A 193 -24.17 25.31 1.07
C ALA A 193 -23.23 26.26 1.82
N GLN A 194 -23.57 26.64 3.07
CA GLN A 194 -22.75 27.49 3.91
C GLN A 194 -21.47 26.77 4.33
N ILE A 195 -21.56 25.50 4.73
CA ILE A 195 -20.42 24.66 5.09
C ILE A 195 -19.46 24.52 3.89
N HIS A 196 -20.01 24.28 2.71
CA HIS A 196 -19.19 24.21 1.48
C HIS A 196 -18.45 25.51 1.21
N ALA A 197 -19.13 26.66 1.31
CA ALA A 197 -18.50 27.97 1.10
C ALA A 197 -17.38 28.26 2.12
N ILE A 198 -17.55 27.87 3.39
CA ILE A 198 -16.50 28.01 4.41
C ILE A 198 -15.31 27.12 4.08
N THR A 199 -15.56 25.88 3.64
CA THR A 199 -14.52 24.95 3.21
C THR A 199 -13.70 25.52 2.04
N GLU A 200 -14.34 26.12 1.05
CA GLU A 200 -13.65 26.76 -0.07
C GLU A 200 -12.77 27.94 0.38
N ARG A 201 -13.27 28.78 1.29
CA ARG A 201 -12.49 29.89 1.87
C ARG A 201 -11.26 29.39 2.65
N ALA A 202 -11.42 28.31 3.41
CA ALA A 202 -10.30 27.69 4.10
C ALA A 202 -9.26 27.11 3.11
N MET A 203 -9.73 26.49 2.03
CA MET A 203 -8.85 25.96 0.97
C MET A 203 -8.13 27.08 0.19
N ALA A 204 -8.73 28.25 0.09
CA ALA A 204 -8.11 29.45 -0.49
C ALA A 204 -7.10 30.12 0.47
N GLY A 205 -6.98 29.61 1.72
CA GLY A 205 -6.08 30.15 2.74
C GLY A 205 -6.59 31.42 3.46
N GLU A 206 -7.90 31.72 3.32
CA GLU A 206 -8.54 32.85 4.00
C GLU A 206 -8.84 32.57 5.49
N LEU A 207 -8.95 31.30 5.84
CA LEU A 207 -9.21 30.83 7.19
C LEU A 207 -8.18 29.75 7.57
N ASP A 208 -7.73 29.78 8.81
CA ASP A 208 -7.00 28.64 9.37
C ASP A 208 -7.97 27.46 9.64
N PHE A 209 -7.38 26.30 9.93
CA PHE A 209 -8.15 25.08 10.12
C PHE A 209 -9.13 25.20 11.31
N GLU A 210 -8.67 25.71 12.47
CA GLU A 210 -9.49 25.82 13.67
C GLU A 210 -10.64 26.80 13.47
N ALA A 211 -10.38 27.99 12.91
CA ALA A 211 -11.41 28.99 12.63
C ALA A 211 -12.46 28.42 11.65
N SER A 212 -12.01 27.77 10.59
CA SER A 212 -12.92 27.12 9.62
C SER A 212 -13.76 26.01 10.25
N LEU A 213 -13.15 25.15 11.11
CA LEU A 213 -13.87 24.08 11.79
C LEU A 213 -14.93 24.66 12.73
N ARG A 214 -14.60 25.65 13.55
CA ARG A 214 -15.53 26.31 14.48
C ARG A 214 -16.67 27.02 13.74
N GLU A 215 -16.38 27.71 12.63
CA GLU A 215 -17.39 28.36 11.80
C GLU A 215 -18.37 27.34 11.19
N ARG A 216 -17.89 26.19 10.71
CA ARG A 216 -18.73 25.11 10.20
C ARG A 216 -19.57 24.43 11.28
N VAL A 217 -18.97 24.17 12.45
CA VAL A 217 -19.66 23.52 13.58
C VAL A 217 -20.73 24.43 14.17
N SER A 218 -20.53 25.76 14.21
CA SER A 218 -21.55 26.69 14.68
C SER A 218 -22.85 26.62 13.88
N LEU A 219 -22.80 26.23 12.62
CA LEU A 219 -23.98 26.02 11.77
C LEU A 219 -24.80 24.77 12.13
N LEU A 220 -24.29 23.93 13.03
CA LEU A 220 -24.98 22.74 13.54
C LEU A 220 -25.75 23.04 14.86
N GLU A 221 -25.74 24.28 15.35
CA GLU A 221 -26.50 24.66 16.55
C GLU A 221 -27.96 24.31 16.43
N GLY A 222 -28.51 23.68 17.48
CA GLY A 222 -29.91 23.25 17.53
C GLY A 222 -30.22 21.94 16.78
N LEU A 223 -29.21 21.29 16.15
CA LEU A 223 -29.38 20.00 15.51
C LEU A 223 -29.63 18.92 16.62
N PRO A 224 -30.69 18.11 16.54
CA PRO A 224 -30.96 17.08 17.54
C PRO A 224 -29.91 15.95 17.43
N LEU A 225 -29.56 15.33 18.57
CA LEU A 225 -28.58 14.23 18.60
C LEU A 225 -29.00 13.01 17.77
N THR A 226 -30.30 12.86 17.47
CA THR A 226 -30.80 11.82 16.55
C THR A 226 -30.23 11.97 15.15
N ALA A 227 -29.88 13.18 14.72
CA ALA A 227 -29.20 13.41 13.43
C ALA A 227 -27.82 12.77 13.38
N ILE A 228 -27.11 12.65 14.51
CA ILE A 228 -25.84 11.91 14.58
C ILE A 228 -26.06 10.43 14.25
N GLU A 229 -27.13 9.82 14.79
CA GLU A 229 -27.48 8.43 14.51
C GLU A 229 -27.87 8.23 13.04
N GLU A 230 -28.58 9.19 12.44
CA GLU A 230 -28.89 9.15 11.02
C GLU A 230 -27.60 9.20 10.17
N VAL A 231 -26.67 10.11 10.47
CA VAL A 231 -25.38 10.22 9.77
C VAL A 231 -24.54 8.95 9.96
N ARG A 232 -24.54 8.32 11.14
CA ARG A 232 -23.90 7.02 11.36
C ARG A 232 -24.39 5.94 10.40
N ASN A 233 -25.65 5.98 10.01
CA ASN A 233 -26.24 5.03 9.06
C ASN A 233 -25.94 5.37 7.59
N GLU A 234 -25.53 6.61 7.30
CA GLU A 234 -25.19 7.08 5.96
C GLU A 234 -23.71 6.90 5.63
N ILE A 235 -22.83 6.85 6.64
CA ILE A 235 -21.41 6.64 6.39
C ILE A 235 -21.14 5.20 5.94
N SER A 236 -20.21 5.07 5.02
CA SER A 236 -19.76 3.78 4.49
C SER A 236 -18.24 3.72 4.45
N LEU A 237 -17.70 2.54 4.68
CA LEU A 237 -16.26 2.32 4.55
C LEU A 237 -15.82 2.53 3.11
N THR A 238 -14.66 3.14 2.93
CA THR A 238 -13.96 3.13 1.65
C THR A 238 -13.76 1.69 1.18
N PRO A 239 -13.95 1.39 -0.12
CA PRO A 239 -13.69 0.06 -0.64
C PRO A 239 -12.32 -0.47 -0.20
N GLY A 240 -12.29 -1.69 0.33
CA GLY A 240 -11.06 -2.32 0.84
C GLY A 240 -10.66 -1.93 2.28
N ALA A 241 -11.27 -0.92 2.90
CA ALA A 241 -10.89 -0.46 4.24
C ALA A 241 -10.98 -1.57 5.31
N ARG A 242 -12.07 -2.33 5.32
CA ARG A 242 -12.22 -3.48 6.23
C ARG A 242 -11.15 -4.53 6.02
N THR A 243 -10.84 -4.83 4.74
CA THR A 243 -9.76 -5.74 4.33
C THR A 243 -8.43 -5.27 4.89
N LEU A 244 -8.07 -4.01 4.65
CA LEU A 244 -6.83 -3.42 5.14
C LEU A 244 -6.70 -3.58 6.65
N VAL A 245 -7.71 -3.10 7.41
CA VAL A 245 -7.69 -3.10 8.87
C VAL A 245 -7.56 -4.52 9.42
N LYS A 246 -8.41 -5.46 8.96
CA LYS A 246 -8.40 -6.83 9.48
C LYS A 246 -7.14 -7.60 9.11
N THR A 247 -6.60 -7.40 7.90
CA THR A 247 -5.33 -8.02 7.49
C THR A 247 -4.17 -7.51 8.35
N LEU A 248 -4.08 -6.20 8.57
CA LEU A 248 -3.04 -5.61 9.41
C LEU A 248 -3.13 -6.11 10.86
N GLN A 249 -4.33 -6.13 11.45
CA GLN A 249 -4.56 -6.64 12.81
C GLN A 249 -4.15 -8.13 12.93
N LYS A 250 -4.50 -8.94 11.93
CA LYS A 250 -4.14 -10.37 11.89
C LYS A 250 -2.63 -10.59 11.83
N LEU A 251 -1.91 -9.70 11.15
CA LEU A 251 -0.45 -9.70 11.09
C LEU A 251 0.20 -9.10 12.36
N GLY A 252 -0.59 -8.69 13.35
CA GLY A 252 -0.10 -8.13 14.60
C GLY A 252 0.31 -6.66 14.51
N HIS A 253 -0.13 -5.95 13.47
CA HIS A 253 0.04 -4.49 13.40
C HIS A 253 -1.01 -3.79 14.24
N THR A 254 -0.63 -2.69 14.88
CA THR A 254 -1.58 -1.76 15.48
C THR A 254 -2.17 -0.87 14.41
N VAL A 255 -3.49 -0.76 14.38
CA VAL A 255 -4.20 0.18 13.51
C VAL A 255 -4.77 1.29 14.37
N ALA A 256 -4.49 2.54 14.00
CA ALA A 256 -4.95 3.75 14.66
C ALA A 256 -5.64 4.69 13.66
N VAL A 257 -6.49 5.58 14.17
CA VAL A 257 -7.08 6.63 13.35
C VAL A 257 -6.93 7.99 14.03
N VAL A 258 -6.83 9.04 13.21
CA VAL A 258 -6.83 10.41 13.67
C VAL A 258 -7.65 11.26 12.69
N SER A 259 -8.65 11.98 13.19
CA SER A 259 -9.61 12.68 12.34
C SER A 259 -9.83 14.13 12.77
N GLY A 260 -9.93 15.01 11.78
CA GLY A 260 -10.50 16.35 11.96
C GLY A 260 -12.04 16.34 12.07
N GLY A 261 -12.68 15.18 11.85
CA GLY A 261 -14.10 14.95 12.05
C GLY A 261 -14.47 14.68 13.52
N PHE A 262 -15.61 14.00 13.76
CA PHE A 262 -16.23 13.93 15.09
C PHE A 262 -16.35 12.51 15.60
N ILE A 263 -15.80 12.28 16.82
CA ILE A 263 -15.86 10.98 17.49
C ILE A 263 -17.31 10.52 17.71
N ASP A 264 -18.22 11.47 17.97
CA ASP A 264 -19.63 11.23 18.17
C ASP A 264 -20.27 10.46 17.00
N VAL A 265 -19.74 10.57 15.80
CA VAL A 265 -20.24 9.86 14.62
C VAL A 265 -19.48 8.57 14.39
N ILE A 266 -18.14 8.59 14.47
CA ILE A 266 -17.29 7.49 13.99
C ILE A 266 -17.04 6.38 15.02
N GLU A 267 -17.26 6.60 16.33
CA GLU A 267 -16.94 5.64 17.38
C GLU A 267 -17.57 4.24 17.18
N PRO A 268 -18.86 4.10 16.82
CA PRO A 268 -19.44 2.78 16.58
C PRO A 268 -18.75 2.04 15.41
N LEU A 269 -18.33 2.77 14.38
CA LEU A 269 -17.61 2.21 13.25
C LEU A 269 -16.22 1.71 13.68
N LEU A 270 -15.47 2.52 14.45
CA LEU A 270 -14.16 2.16 14.98
C LEU A 270 -14.24 0.92 15.88
N SER A 271 -15.27 0.86 16.74
CA SER A 271 -15.57 -0.30 17.58
C SER A 271 -15.83 -1.56 16.73
N SER A 272 -16.59 -1.45 15.64
CA SER A 272 -16.88 -2.57 14.73
C SER A 272 -15.64 -3.11 14.01
N LEU A 273 -14.62 -2.26 13.84
CA LEU A 273 -13.32 -2.58 13.24
C LEU A 273 -12.27 -2.98 14.30
N GLU A 274 -12.62 -2.95 15.59
CA GLU A 274 -11.72 -3.21 16.71
C GLU A 274 -10.50 -2.26 16.75
N ILE A 275 -10.68 -1.01 16.28
CA ILE A 275 -9.68 0.04 16.34
C ILE A 275 -9.74 0.69 17.72
N ARG A 276 -8.65 0.59 18.49
CA ARG A 276 -8.59 1.04 19.89
C ARG A 276 -7.88 2.38 20.07
N HIS A 277 -7.01 2.72 19.15
CA HIS A 277 -6.24 3.98 19.18
C HIS A 277 -6.89 4.96 18.22
N TYR A 278 -7.47 6.01 18.76
CA TYR A 278 -8.10 7.05 17.96
C TYR A 278 -8.07 8.42 18.62
N ARG A 279 -8.05 9.46 17.80
CA ARG A 279 -8.30 10.86 18.20
C ARG A 279 -9.19 11.51 17.15
N ALA A 280 -10.20 12.24 17.63
CA ALA A 280 -11.08 13.07 16.81
C ALA A 280 -11.64 14.21 17.64
N ASN A 281 -12.24 15.21 17.00
CA ASN A 281 -12.93 16.27 17.71
C ASN A 281 -14.20 15.75 18.37
N THR A 282 -14.69 16.44 19.38
CA THR A 282 -15.94 16.11 20.09
C THR A 282 -16.90 17.26 19.94
N LEU A 283 -18.13 16.97 19.50
CA LEU A 283 -19.21 17.95 19.42
C LEU A 283 -19.75 18.27 20.81
N GLU A 284 -19.96 19.55 21.09
CA GLU A 284 -20.63 19.96 22.33
C GLU A 284 -22.14 19.79 22.20
N SER A 285 -22.75 19.16 23.19
CA SER A 285 -24.21 18.96 23.23
C SER A 285 -24.80 19.35 24.58
N LYS A 286 -26.03 19.82 24.55
CA LYS A 286 -26.81 20.15 25.74
C LYS A 286 -28.28 19.87 25.47
N ASP A 287 -28.98 19.30 26.49
CA ASP A 287 -30.41 19.04 26.48
C ASP A 287 -30.92 18.28 25.23
N GLY A 288 -30.06 17.39 24.65
CA GLY A 288 -30.40 16.57 23.48
C GLY A 288 -30.14 17.23 22.12
N PHE A 289 -29.50 18.39 22.11
CA PHE A 289 -29.17 19.15 20.88
C PHE A 289 -27.69 19.53 20.84
N LEU A 290 -27.15 19.72 19.65
CA LEU A 290 -25.83 20.29 19.46
C LEU A 290 -25.87 21.79 19.79
N THR A 291 -24.81 22.29 20.45
CA THR A 291 -24.68 23.71 20.81
C THR A 291 -24.01 24.55 19.73
N GLY A 292 -23.48 23.93 18.70
CA GLY A 292 -22.60 24.57 17.74
C GLY A 292 -21.15 24.76 18.23
N GLY A 293 -20.82 24.17 19.37
CA GLY A 293 -19.50 24.21 20.00
C GLY A 293 -18.74 22.89 19.86
N LEU A 294 -17.47 22.93 20.29
CA LEU A 294 -16.58 21.77 20.37
C LEU A 294 -16.03 21.63 21.78
N VAL A 295 -15.79 20.41 22.22
CA VAL A 295 -15.22 20.08 23.54
C VAL A 295 -13.78 19.58 23.35
N GLY A 296 -12.86 20.08 24.19
CA GLY A 296 -11.47 19.65 24.21
C GLY A 296 -10.59 20.32 23.14
N PRO A 297 -9.38 19.81 22.95
CA PRO A 297 -8.43 20.35 21.96
C PRO A 297 -8.88 20.00 20.53
N ILE A 298 -8.59 20.89 19.60
CA ILE A 298 -8.88 20.69 18.18
C ILE A 298 -7.83 19.76 17.58
N ILE A 299 -8.27 18.80 16.82
CA ILE A 299 -7.41 17.89 16.05
C ILE A 299 -7.15 18.52 14.68
N ASP A 300 -6.13 19.34 14.67
CA ASP A 300 -5.60 19.99 13.46
C ASP A 300 -4.44 19.18 12.85
N ARG A 301 -3.75 19.79 11.89
CA ARG A 301 -2.59 19.21 11.19
C ARG A 301 -1.45 18.84 12.16
N ALA A 302 -1.12 19.70 13.12
CA ALA A 302 -0.06 19.45 14.10
C ALA A 302 -0.47 18.37 15.09
N ALA A 303 -1.73 18.39 15.55
CA ALA A 303 -2.29 17.38 16.44
C ALA A 303 -2.33 15.98 15.81
N LYS A 304 -2.51 15.86 14.47
CA LYS A 304 -2.40 14.60 13.77
C LYS A 304 -0.99 14.02 13.83
N ALA A 305 0.05 14.84 13.64
CA ALA A 305 1.44 14.39 13.76
C ALA A 305 1.80 14.06 15.22
N GLU A 306 1.25 14.79 16.20
CA GLU A 306 1.43 14.49 17.62
C GLU A 306 0.76 13.15 17.97
N ALA A 307 -0.46 12.88 17.47
CA ALA A 307 -1.14 11.61 17.66
C ALA A 307 -0.30 10.42 17.16
N LEU A 308 0.37 10.56 16.01
CA LEU A 308 1.29 9.54 15.50
C LEU A 308 2.44 9.28 16.48
N ARG A 309 3.08 10.34 17.04
CA ARG A 309 4.17 10.18 18.02
C ARG A 309 3.68 9.48 19.29
N ASP A 310 2.52 9.90 19.80
CA ASP A 310 1.96 9.37 21.03
C ASP A 310 1.56 7.90 20.89
N PHE A 311 0.90 7.53 19.78
CA PHE A 311 0.54 6.14 19.54
C PHE A 311 1.78 5.27 19.28
N ALA A 312 2.80 5.79 18.59
CA ALA A 312 4.07 5.11 18.42
C ALA A 312 4.78 4.86 19.76
N ALA A 313 4.82 5.88 20.62
CA ALA A 313 5.39 5.76 21.97
C ALA A 313 4.61 4.77 22.85
N LEU A 314 3.26 4.80 22.80
CA LEU A 314 2.40 3.90 23.55
C LEU A 314 2.63 2.43 23.14
N GLU A 315 2.76 2.17 21.85
CA GLU A 315 2.99 0.85 21.27
C GLU A 315 4.49 0.45 21.25
N LYS A 316 5.38 1.33 21.71
CA LYS A 316 6.84 1.14 21.70
C LYS A 316 7.38 0.85 20.31
N VAL A 317 6.91 1.59 19.34
CA VAL A 317 7.25 1.49 17.92
C VAL A 317 8.06 2.72 17.53
N GLU A 318 9.17 2.51 16.83
CA GLU A 318 9.95 3.62 16.26
C GLU A 318 9.19 4.29 15.11
N ILE A 319 9.42 5.59 14.90
CA ILE A 319 8.71 6.36 13.86
C ILE A 319 8.93 5.74 12.46
N GLU A 320 10.12 5.25 12.19
CA GLU A 320 10.48 4.56 10.93
C GLU A 320 9.65 3.28 10.69
N GLN A 321 9.05 2.72 11.75
CA GLN A 321 8.20 1.55 11.69
C GLN A 321 6.70 1.91 11.55
N THR A 322 6.39 3.19 11.34
CA THR A 322 5.02 3.67 11.19
C THR A 322 4.65 3.84 9.72
N VAL A 323 3.34 3.77 9.44
CA VAL A 323 2.72 4.12 8.17
C VAL A 323 1.63 5.15 8.44
N ALA A 324 1.59 6.24 7.69
CA ALA A 324 0.52 7.23 7.75
C ALA A 324 -0.22 7.30 6.42
N ILE A 325 -1.56 7.35 6.48
CA ILE A 325 -2.43 7.38 5.28
C ILE A 325 -3.39 8.57 5.43
N GLY A 326 -3.49 9.40 4.39
CA GLY A 326 -4.44 10.51 4.37
C GLY A 326 -4.60 11.10 2.98
N ASP A 327 -5.61 11.96 2.79
CA ASP A 327 -5.96 12.57 1.51
C ASP A 327 -5.81 14.10 1.51
N GLY A 328 -5.85 14.71 2.70
CA GLY A 328 -5.97 16.15 2.90
C GLY A 328 -4.68 16.88 3.28
N ALA A 329 -4.68 18.20 3.13
CA ALA A 329 -3.58 19.06 3.57
C ALA A 329 -3.36 19.02 5.10
N ASN A 330 -4.41 18.66 5.86
CA ASN A 330 -4.37 18.44 7.30
C ASN A 330 -3.62 17.16 7.70
N ASP A 331 -3.26 16.29 6.74
CA ASP A 331 -2.50 15.06 6.99
C ASP A 331 -1.01 15.22 6.70
N LEU A 332 -0.59 16.32 6.08
CA LEU A 332 0.77 16.51 5.58
C LEU A 332 1.84 16.28 6.63
N ASP A 333 1.67 16.81 7.84
CA ASP A 333 2.69 16.67 8.89
C ASP A 333 2.78 15.23 9.40
N MET A 334 1.63 14.54 9.51
CA MET A 334 1.57 13.12 9.86
C MET A 334 2.20 12.25 8.77
N ILE A 335 1.85 12.50 7.50
CA ILE A 335 2.39 11.78 6.33
C ILE A 335 3.90 11.97 6.22
N THR A 336 4.39 13.20 6.40
CA THR A 336 5.82 13.51 6.30
C THR A 336 6.62 12.92 7.46
N LEU A 337 6.01 12.84 8.65
CA LEU A 337 6.65 12.31 9.85
C LEU A 337 6.82 10.81 9.81
N ALA A 338 5.86 10.08 9.25
CA ALA A 338 5.83 8.63 9.29
C ALA A 338 7.00 7.98 8.54
N GLY A 339 7.36 6.76 8.93
CA GLY A 339 8.36 5.97 8.19
C GLY A 339 7.92 5.55 6.78
N LEU A 340 6.61 5.64 6.48
CA LEU A 340 6.03 5.55 5.14
C LEU A 340 4.76 6.40 5.10
N GLY A 341 4.80 7.51 4.40
CA GLY A 341 3.65 8.39 4.17
C GLY A 341 2.94 8.05 2.86
N ILE A 342 1.63 7.82 2.93
CA ILE A 342 0.81 7.44 1.78
C ILE A 342 -0.29 8.47 1.56
N ALA A 343 -0.30 9.09 0.39
CA ALA A 343 -1.36 9.94 -0.09
C ALA A 343 -2.42 9.08 -0.79
N PHE A 344 -3.61 8.93 -0.20
CA PHE A 344 -4.70 8.12 -0.73
C PHE A 344 -5.77 9.01 -1.37
N ASN A 345 -6.01 8.87 -2.68
CA ASN A 345 -6.94 9.71 -3.46
C ASN A 345 -6.76 11.22 -3.21
N ALA A 346 -5.53 11.59 -2.88
CA ALA A 346 -5.18 12.88 -2.32
C ALA A 346 -5.06 13.97 -3.39
N LYS A 347 -5.17 15.21 -2.93
CA LYS A 347 -4.92 16.41 -3.73
C LYS A 347 -3.45 16.47 -4.18
N PRO A 348 -3.15 17.16 -5.32
CA PRO A 348 -1.80 17.22 -5.86
C PRO A 348 -0.72 17.65 -4.86
N ALA A 349 -1.02 18.60 -3.98
CA ALA A 349 -0.07 19.09 -2.97
C ALA A 349 0.32 18.00 -1.95
N VAL A 350 -0.59 17.10 -1.57
CA VAL A 350 -0.32 15.99 -0.66
C VAL A 350 0.46 14.89 -1.39
N ARG A 351 0.08 14.59 -2.62
CA ARG A 351 0.77 13.60 -3.47
C ARG A 351 2.24 13.96 -3.71
N ALA A 352 2.53 15.26 -3.82
CA ALA A 352 3.90 15.74 -4.07
C ALA A 352 4.86 15.53 -2.89
N VAL A 353 4.33 15.41 -1.67
CA VAL A 353 5.13 15.32 -0.43
C VAL A 353 5.19 13.88 0.09
N ALA A 354 4.16 13.09 -0.15
CA ALA A 354 4.07 11.71 0.34
C ALA A 354 5.16 10.81 -0.28
N ASP A 355 5.52 9.76 0.45
CA ASP A 355 6.43 8.72 -0.05
C ASP A 355 5.81 7.93 -1.19
N SER A 356 4.50 7.76 -1.15
CA SER A 356 3.73 7.02 -2.15
C SER A 356 2.36 7.66 -2.34
N ALA A 357 1.83 7.60 -3.56
CA ALA A 357 0.49 8.07 -3.87
C ALA A 357 -0.34 6.93 -4.46
N LEU A 358 -1.57 6.79 -4.00
CA LEU A 358 -2.56 5.85 -4.49
C LEU A 358 -3.77 6.62 -5.02
N SER A 359 -4.05 6.48 -6.31
CA SER A 359 -5.22 7.08 -6.99
C SER A 359 -6.32 6.04 -7.26
N VAL A 360 -6.06 4.77 -6.94
CA VAL A 360 -7.03 3.69 -7.05
C VAL A 360 -8.03 3.76 -5.89
N PRO A 361 -9.33 3.49 -6.12
CA PRO A 361 -10.37 3.70 -5.10
C PRO A 361 -10.44 2.57 -4.05
N TYR A 362 -9.38 1.79 -3.87
CA TYR A 362 -9.33 0.63 -2.98
C TYR A 362 -8.27 0.82 -1.91
N LEU A 363 -8.69 1.04 -0.67
CA LEU A 363 -7.76 1.33 0.43
C LEU A 363 -6.85 0.13 0.77
N ASP A 364 -7.30 -1.10 0.53
CA ASP A 364 -6.48 -2.30 0.70
C ASP A 364 -5.29 -2.41 -0.27
N SER A 365 -5.22 -1.54 -1.28
CA SER A 365 -4.04 -1.43 -2.14
C SER A 365 -2.78 -1.02 -1.37
N VAL A 366 -2.92 -0.41 -0.19
CA VAL A 366 -1.82 -0.16 0.75
C VAL A 366 -1.08 -1.46 1.11
N LEU A 367 -1.77 -2.60 1.19
CA LEU A 367 -1.15 -3.89 1.51
C LEU A 367 -0.07 -4.28 0.48
N TYR A 368 -0.27 -3.94 -0.79
CA TYR A 368 0.72 -4.23 -1.84
C TYR A 368 1.99 -3.38 -1.67
N LEU A 369 1.86 -2.14 -1.17
CA LEU A 369 3.02 -1.30 -0.84
C LEU A 369 3.82 -1.89 0.32
N LEU A 370 3.15 -2.57 1.25
CA LEU A 370 3.76 -3.27 2.36
C LEU A 370 4.31 -4.65 1.98
N GLY A 371 4.19 -5.07 0.71
CA GLY A 371 4.68 -6.35 0.21
C GLY A 371 3.76 -7.54 0.47
N ILE A 372 2.52 -7.29 0.87
CA ILE A 372 1.51 -8.33 1.11
C ILE A 372 0.74 -8.54 -0.20
N SER A 373 0.88 -9.72 -0.80
CA SER A 373 0.20 -10.02 -2.07
C SER A 373 -1.27 -10.37 -1.87
N ARG A 374 -2.06 -10.24 -2.94
CA ARG A 374 -3.45 -10.66 -2.96
C ARG A 374 -3.62 -12.14 -2.60
N GLU A 375 -2.74 -12.98 -3.07
CA GLU A 375 -2.74 -14.42 -2.78
C GLU A 375 -2.57 -14.68 -1.27
N ASN A 376 -1.64 -13.97 -0.61
CA ASN A 376 -1.46 -14.07 0.85
C ASN A 376 -2.74 -13.69 1.61
N ILE A 377 -3.45 -12.66 1.14
CA ILE A 377 -4.70 -12.21 1.74
C ILE A 377 -5.79 -13.28 1.58
N GLU A 378 -5.96 -13.83 0.37
CA GLU A 378 -6.98 -14.84 0.06
C GLU A 378 -6.73 -16.17 0.77
N ASP A 379 -5.48 -16.63 0.84
CA ASP A 379 -5.08 -17.86 1.55
C ASP A 379 -5.32 -17.76 3.06
N SER A 380 -5.40 -16.55 3.60
CA SER A 380 -5.72 -16.35 5.01
C SER A 380 -7.16 -16.72 5.38
N GLY A 381 -8.00 -17.06 4.41
CA GLY A 381 -9.40 -17.49 4.59
C GLY A 381 -10.38 -16.34 4.79
N GLU A 382 -9.94 -15.09 4.59
CA GLU A 382 -10.84 -13.95 4.62
C GLU A 382 -11.44 -13.73 3.23
N SER A 383 -12.70 -14.13 3.08
CA SER A 383 -13.50 -13.83 1.90
C SER A 383 -13.85 -12.34 1.91
N PHE A 384 -13.13 -11.54 1.15
CA PHE A 384 -13.37 -10.09 0.99
C PHE A 384 -14.55 -9.79 0.04
N ARG A 385 -15.58 -10.63 0.07
CA ARG A 385 -16.81 -10.40 -0.66
C ARG A 385 -17.81 -9.72 0.27
N LYS A 386 -17.92 -8.44 0.13
CA LYS A 386 -19.00 -7.44 0.20
C LYS A 386 -18.59 -6.18 0.89
#